data_28f485b3c625187815a91c4a2fbb61a5
#
_entry.id   28f485b3c625187815a91c4a2fbb61a5
#
_cell.length_a   1.000
_cell.length_b   1.000
_cell.length_c   1.000
_cell.angle_alpha   90.00
_cell.angle_beta   90.00
_cell.angle_gamma   90.00
#
_symmetry.space_group_name_H-M   'P 1'
#
loop_
_entity.id
_entity.type
_entity.pdbx_description
1 polymer ?
#
loop_
_entity_poly.entity_id
_entity_poly.type
_entity_poly.pdbx_seq_one_letter_code
_entity_poly.pdbx_strand_id
1 'polypeptide(L)'
;TIDSSENVLYGTTDTTLYNNTSGTGTKIGGDGRLDVARQADTVATFNRTGSSDGEVIRIVASGTTVGGIGVSADGPAFGTASQQVAFHANKLFPCQGYGSNLDNTIDLGYSGSRFKDAYLSGGIHLGGTGSANKLDDYEEGTWTPTQGNVSPWTSPTFSARYTKVGRLVRVQVEQTGGTIGMGGYMGGLPFNPSTAGNKGIGNASNGALNNLGTIFAFAQNQIWIMTGGSNQTNLIFGITYFTDD
;
A
#
# COMPACT_ATOMS: atom_id res chain seq x y z
N THR A 1 27.10 -44.04 -10.67
CA THR A 1 27.82 -44.92 -9.71
C THR A 1 27.06 -44.98 -8.39
N ILE A 2 27.24 -46.10 -7.66
CA ILE A 2 26.83 -46.19 -6.27
C ILE A 2 28.09 -46.15 -5.42
N ASP A 3 28.14 -45.29 -4.43
CA ASP A 3 29.28 -45.19 -3.51
C ASP A 3 29.10 -46.08 -2.26
N SER A 4 30.08 -46.08 -1.36
CA SER A 4 30.07 -46.88 -0.14
C SER A 4 29.03 -46.45 0.92
N SER A 5 28.39 -45.29 0.72
CA SER A 5 27.30 -44.75 1.53
C SER A 5 25.92 -44.92 0.87
N GLU A 6 25.85 -45.80 -0.12
CA GLU A 6 24.64 -46.11 -0.91
C GLU A 6 24.06 -44.91 -1.68
N ASN A 7 24.87 -43.87 -1.94
CA ASN A 7 24.44 -42.76 -2.80
C ASN A 7 24.50 -43.19 -4.26
N VAL A 8 23.45 -42.93 -5.01
CA VAL A 8 23.44 -43.03 -6.49
C VAL A 8 23.89 -41.70 -7.06
N LEU A 9 25.02 -41.69 -7.78
CA LEU A 9 25.63 -40.51 -8.37
C LEU A 9 25.52 -40.58 -9.90
N TYR A 10 25.00 -39.51 -10.52
CA TYR A 10 24.90 -39.38 -11.97
C TYR A 10 25.52 -38.06 -12.42
N GLY A 11 26.52 -38.16 -13.32
CA GLY A 11 27.25 -36.99 -13.83
C GLY A 11 28.15 -36.29 -12.81
N THR A 12 28.41 -36.93 -11.67
CA THR A 12 29.28 -36.41 -10.62
C THR A 12 29.86 -37.53 -9.77
N THR A 13 30.93 -37.26 -9.05
CA THR A 13 31.47 -38.08 -7.97
C THR A 13 31.34 -37.38 -6.60
N ASP A 14 30.74 -36.20 -6.60
CA ASP A 14 30.57 -35.35 -5.43
C ASP A 14 29.35 -35.80 -4.60
N THR A 15 29.58 -36.10 -3.34
CA THR A 15 28.56 -36.52 -2.38
C THR A 15 27.92 -35.37 -1.61
N THR A 16 28.37 -34.12 -1.84
CA THR A 16 27.92 -32.90 -1.18
C THR A 16 27.32 -31.86 -2.13
N LEU A 17 26.69 -32.28 -3.21
CA LEU A 17 26.11 -31.43 -4.25
C LEU A 17 25.21 -30.29 -3.74
N TYR A 18 24.57 -30.49 -2.58
CA TYR A 18 23.64 -29.52 -2.00
C TYR A 18 24.28 -28.19 -1.57
N ASN A 19 25.61 -28.16 -1.35
CA ASN A 19 26.33 -26.96 -0.91
C ASN A 19 27.38 -26.45 -1.92
N ASN A 20 27.37 -27.00 -3.13
CA ASN A 20 28.33 -26.61 -4.16
C ASN A 20 28.05 -25.22 -4.72
N THR A 21 29.11 -24.48 -4.99
CA THR A 21 29.06 -23.18 -5.70
C THR A 21 29.33 -23.33 -7.20
N SER A 22 29.72 -24.53 -7.65
CA SER A 22 30.02 -24.87 -9.06
C SER A 22 29.82 -26.37 -9.28
N GLY A 23 29.75 -26.76 -10.54
CA GLY A 23 29.61 -28.17 -10.95
C GLY A 23 28.19 -28.57 -11.32
N THR A 24 28.04 -29.77 -11.79
CA THR A 24 26.78 -30.33 -12.28
C THR A 24 26.68 -31.80 -11.88
N GLY A 25 25.47 -32.24 -11.53
CA GLY A 25 25.22 -33.64 -11.24
C GLY A 25 23.91 -33.89 -10.52
N THR A 26 23.58 -35.15 -10.33
CA THR A 26 22.44 -35.60 -9.54
C THR A 26 22.92 -36.64 -8.54
N LYS A 27 22.46 -36.51 -7.31
CA LYS A 27 22.68 -37.48 -6.24
C LYS A 27 21.33 -37.89 -5.64
N ILE A 28 21.11 -39.18 -5.48
CA ILE A 28 20.09 -39.74 -4.60
C ILE A 28 20.85 -40.31 -3.42
N GLY A 29 20.71 -39.69 -2.24
CA GLY A 29 21.39 -40.12 -1.03
C GLY A 29 20.85 -41.43 -0.49
N GLY A 30 21.69 -42.22 0.18
CA GLY A 30 21.25 -43.40 0.94
C GLY A 30 20.21 -43.06 2.03
N ASP A 31 20.14 -41.78 2.44
CA ASP A 31 19.10 -41.22 3.31
C ASP A 31 17.80 -40.84 2.58
N GLY A 32 17.70 -41.10 1.28
CA GLY A 32 16.54 -40.80 0.44
C GLY A 32 16.46 -39.37 -0.08
N ARG A 33 17.47 -38.52 0.18
CA ARG A 33 17.48 -37.13 -0.31
C ARG A 33 17.89 -37.06 -1.78
N LEU A 34 17.17 -36.26 -2.60
CA LEU A 34 17.54 -35.94 -3.96
C LEU A 34 18.24 -34.58 -4.01
N ASP A 35 19.50 -34.55 -4.43
CA ASP A 35 20.29 -33.36 -4.72
C ASP A 35 20.53 -33.25 -6.23
N VAL A 36 20.19 -32.12 -6.84
CA VAL A 36 20.46 -31.83 -8.24
C VAL A 36 21.15 -30.48 -8.34
N ALA A 37 22.30 -30.45 -9.01
CA ALA A 37 23.06 -29.23 -9.25
C ALA A 37 23.34 -29.07 -10.73
N ARG A 38 23.20 -27.88 -11.26
CA ARG A 38 23.59 -27.51 -12.63
C ARG A 38 24.13 -26.08 -12.64
N GLN A 39 25.30 -25.92 -13.23
CA GLN A 39 25.92 -24.61 -13.33
C GLN A 39 25.29 -23.81 -14.47
N ALA A 40 24.81 -22.59 -14.14
CA ALA A 40 24.35 -21.57 -15.08
C ALA A 40 23.19 -21.96 -16.00
N ASP A 41 22.27 -22.86 -15.55
CA ASP A 41 21.09 -23.24 -16.35
C ASP A 41 19.98 -23.81 -15.46
N THR A 42 18.82 -24.17 -16.05
CA THR A 42 17.70 -24.81 -15.36
C THR A 42 18.14 -26.12 -14.70
N VAL A 43 17.93 -26.20 -13.38
CA VAL A 43 18.35 -27.36 -12.59
C VAL A 43 17.46 -28.58 -12.80
N ALA A 44 16.16 -28.39 -12.84
CA ALA A 44 15.18 -29.47 -13.05
C ALA A 44 13.96 -28.94 -13.79
N THR A 45 13.41 -29.77 -14.66
CA THR A 45 12.14 -29.47 -15.32
C THR A 45 11.12 -30.53 -14.90
N PHE A 46 10.03 -30.07 -14.30
CA PHE A 46 8.87 -30.89 -13.98
C PHE A 46 7.77 -30.55 -14.98
N ASN A 47 7.47 -31.45 -15.91
CA ASN A 47 6.52 -31.24 -16.98
C ASN A 47 5.27 -32.08 -16.78
N ARG A 48 4.13 -31.41 -16.65
CA ARG A 48 2.81 -32.04 -16.69
C ARG A 48 2.28 -31.96 -18.13
N THR A 49 2.17 -33.07 -18.80
CA THR A 49 1.62 -33.15 -20.18
C THR A 49 0.10 -33.12 -20.15
N GLY A 50 -0.52 -32.45 -21.14
CA GLY A 50 -1.97 -32.27 -21.25
C GLY A 50 -2.39 -30.81 -21.09
N SER A 51 -3.61 -30.48 -21.46
CA SER A 51 -4.14 -29.10 -21.53
C SER A 51 -4.94 -28.67 -20.29
N SER A 52 -4.98 -29.48 -19.24
CA SER A 52 -5.76 -29.19 -18.04
C SER A 52 -4.88 -28.61 -16.91
N ASP A 53 -5.46 -27.76 -16.10
CA ASP A 53 -4.90 -27.31 -14.84
C ASP A 53 -4.57 -28.48 -13.90
N GLY A 54 -3.62 -28.32 -13.02
CA GLY A 54 -3.35 -29.36 -12.06
C GLY A 54 -2.00 -29.31 -11.37
N GLU A 55 -1.82 -30.24 -10.45
CA GLU A 55 -0.63 -30.38 -9.64
C GLU A 55 0.56 -30.91 -10.46
N VAL A 56 1.72 -30.30 -10.26
CA VAL A 56 3.00 -30.71 -10.84
C VAL A 56 3.93 -31.30 -9.77
N ILE A 57 3.94 -30.69 -8.59
CA ILE A 57 4.70 -31.17 -7.43
C ILE A 57 3.75 -31.30 -6.24
N ARG A 58 3.66 -32.48 -5.66
CA ARG A 58 2.90 -32.74 -4.44
C ARG A 58 3.78 -32.66 -3.21
N ILE A 59 3.32 -31.94 -2.21
CA ILE A 59 3.98 -31.84 -0.91
C ILE A 59 3.19 -32.71 0.08
N VAL A 60 3.88 -33.70 0.67
CA VAL A 60 3.29 -34.68 1.57
C VAL A 60 4.03 -34.64 2.91
N ALA A 61 3.30 -34.61 4.01
CA ALA A 61 3.85 -34.76 5.36
C ALA A 61 3.14 -35.93 6.06
N SER A 62 3.92 -36.89 6.58
CA SER A 62 3.41 -38.08 7.28
C SER A 62 2.31 -38.82 6.51
N GLY A 63 2.49 -38.98 5.21
CA GLY A 63 1.52 -39.66 4.33
C GLY A 63 0.32 -38.83 3.91
N THR A 64 0.17 -37.61 4.42
CA THR A 64 -0.95 -36.72 4.08
C THR A 64 -0.50 -35.59 3.17
N THR A 65 -1.23 -35.35 2.07
CA THR A 65 -0.97 -34.19 1.19
C THR A 65 -1.26 -32.90 1.96
N VAL A 66 -0.26 -32.03 2.09
CA VAL A 66 -0.37 -30.75 2.79
C VAL A 66 -0.38 -29.54 1.83
N GLY A 67 -0.04 -29.77 0.56
CA GLY A 67 -0.06 -28.74 -0.45
C GLY A 67 0.67 -29.16 -1.72
N GLY A 68 0.84 -28.24 -2.64
CA GLY A 68 1.52 -28.50 -3.90
C GLY A 68 1.88 -27.25 -4.68
N ILE A 69 2.60 -27.49 -5.75
CA ILE A 69 2.88 -26.55 -6.82
C ILE A 69 2.23 -27.10 -8.07
N GLY A 70 1.42 -26.30 -8.73
CA GLY A 70 0.74 -26.71 -9.94
C GLY A 70 0.68 -25.62 -10.98
N VAL A 71 -0.01 -25.89 -12.06
CA VAL A 71 -0.27 -24.95 -13.15
C VAL A 71 -1.77 -24.74 -13.28
N SER A 72 -2.18 -23.49 -13.38
CA SER A 72 -3.46 -23.08 -13.93
C SER A 72 -3.27 -22.74 -15.40
N ALA A 73 -4.34 -22.61 -16.17
CA ALA A 73 -4.30 -22.33 -17.61
C ALA A 73 -3.25 -21.27 -18.02
N ASP A 74 -2.85 -20.40 -17.12
CA ASP A 74 -2.12 -19.19 -17.41
C ASP A 74 -0.92 -18.93 -16.49
N GLY A 75 -0.60 -19.82 -15.54
CA GLY A 75 0.57 -19.64 -14.70
C GLY A 75 0.67 -20.56 -13.49
N PRO A 76 1.74 -20.46 -12.69
CA PRO A 76 1.95 -21.29 -11.52
C PRO A 76 1.00 -20.92 -10.37
N ALA A 77 0.58 -21.95 -9.62
CA ALA A 77 -0.21 -21.81 -8.40
C ALA A 77 0.41 -22.61 -7.25
N PHE A 78 0.33 -22.07 -6.02
CA PHE A 78 0.93 -22.61 -4.82
C PHE A 78 -0.11 -22.69 -3.69
N GLY A 79 -0.15 -23.78 -2.96
CA GLY A 79 -0.99 -23.92 -1.78
C GLY A 79 -1.59 -25.28 -1.59
N THR A 80 -2.70 -25.36 -0.87
CA THR A 80 -3.48 -26.57 -0.67
C THR A 80 -4.45 -26.80 -1.84
N ALA A 81 -5.16 -27.93 -1.87
CA ALA A 81 -6.15 -28.19 -2.91
C ALA A 81 -7.31 -27.16 -2.95
N SER A 82 -7.65 -26.58 -1.78
CA SER A 82 -8.78 -25.67 -1.62
C SER A 82 -8.40 -24.18 -1.52
N GLN A 83 -7.13 -23.88 -1.26
CA GLN A 83 -6.64 -22.51 -1.05
C GLN A 83 -5.26 -22.35 -1.65
N GLN A 84 -5.17 -21.60 -2.70
CA GLN A 84 -3.96 -21.37 -3.46
C GLN A 84 -3.83 -19.90 -3.82
N VAL A 85 -2.59 -19.50 -4.11
CA VAL A 85 -2.27 -18.22 -4.72
C VAL A 85 -1.67 -18.51 -6.09
N ALA A 86 -2.22 -17.88 -7.14
CA ALA A 86 -1.78 -18.05 -8.51
C ALA A 86 -1.24 -16.75 -9.10
N PHE A 87 -0.31 -16.90 -10.05
CA PHE A 87 0.22 -15.82 -10.88
C PHE A 87 -0.33 -15.99 -12.30
N HIS A 88 -1.02 -14.96 -12.80
CA HIS A 88 -1.52 -14.92 -14.15
C HIS A 88 -1.53 -13.51 -14.71
N ALA A 89 -0.95 -13.30 -15.86
CA ALA A 89 -1.05 -12.07 -16.65
C ALA A 89 -1.03 -10.77 -15.78
N ASN A 90 0.03 -10.51 -15.07
CA ASN A 90 0.23 -9.32 -14.21
C ASN A 90 -0.61 -9.31 -12.92
N LYS A 91 -1.20 -10.42 -12.50
CA LYS A 91 -2.01 -10.52 -11.29
C LYS A 91 -1.46 -11.59 -10.35
N LEU A 92 -1.57 -11.31 -9.07
CA LEU A 92 -1.48 -12.28 -7.99
C LEU A 92 -2.87 -12.40 -7.38
N PHE A 93 -3.48 -13.58 -7.37
CA PHE A 93 -4.86 -13.73 -6.93
C PHE A 93 -5.13 -15.06 -6.23
N PRO A 94 -6.13 -15.13 -5.34
CA PRO A 94 -6.54 -16.35 -4.68
C PRO A 94 -7.31 -17.29 -5.65
N CYS A 95 -7.02 -18.59 -5.59
CA CYS A 95 -7.71 -19.61 -6.39
C CYS A 95 -7.80 -20.93 -5.63
N GLN A 96 -8.52 -21.91 -6.24
CA GLN A 96 -8.59 -23.29 -5.79
C GLN A 96 -8.45 -24.24 -6.99
N GLY A 97 -8.02 -25.47 -6.73
CA GLY A 97 -7.95 -26.53 -7.74
C GLY A 97 -7.06 -26.19 -8.94
N TYR A 98 -6.12 -25.28 -8.77
CA TYR A 98 -5.19 -24.76 -9.78
C TYR A 98 -5.84 -23.97 -10.94
N GLY A 99 -7.08 -23.47 -10.81
CA GLY A 99 -7.67 -22.70 -11.91
C GLY A 99 -8.93 -21.92 -11.58
N SER A 100 -9.69 -22.33 -10.58
CA SER A 100 -10.93 -21.64 -10.21
C SER A 100 -10.66 -20.45 -9.30
N ASN A 101 -11.12 -19.27 -9.68
CA ASN A 101 -10.99 -18.07 -8.85
C ASN A 101 -11.72 -18.22 -7.50
N LEU A 102 -11.10 -17.71 -6.44
CA LEU A 102 -11.72 -17.52 -5.13
C LEU A 102 -11.88 -16.02 -4.88
N ASP A 103 -13.12 -15.54 -4.90
CA ASP A 103 -13.43 -14.16 -4.57
C ASP A 103 -13.86 -14.06 -3.10
N ASN A 104 -13.34 -13.08 -2.38
CA ASN A 104 -13.71 -12.77 -1.00
C ASN A 104 -13.61 -13.98 -0.02
N THR A 105 -12.57 -14.80 -0.15
CA THR A 105 -12.46 -16.06 0.60
C THR A 105 -11.12 -16.20 1.34
N ILE A 106 -10.04 -15.58 0.86
CA ILE A 106 -8.69 -15.69 1.43
C ILE A 106 -8.22 -14.34 1.91
N ASP A 107 -7.85 -14.26 3.18
CA ASP A 107 -7.28 -13.07 3.77
C ASP A 107 -5.78 -12.91 3.44
N LEU A 108 -5.32 -11.67 3.34
CA LEU A 108 -3.90 -11.33 3.31
C LEU A 108 -3.41 -11.05 4.74
N GLY A 109 -2.87 -12.06 5.40
CA GLY A 109 -2.55 -12.03 6.82
C GLY A 109 -3.75 -12.33 7.72
N TYR A 110 -3.55 -12.33 9.03
CA TYR A 110 -4.60 -12.48 10.05
C TYR A 110 -4.18 -11.79 11.37
N SER A 111 -5.07 -11.74 12.36
CA SER A 111 -4.86 -11.01 13.61
C SER A 111 -3.58 -11.39 14.39
N GLY A 112 -3.14 -12.64 14.29
CA GLY A 112 -1.91 -13.15 14.91
C GLY A 112 -0.65 -13.04 14.06
N SER A 113 -0.79 -12.81 12.73
CA SER A 113 0.34 -12.70 11.79
C SER A 113 0.02 -11.70 10.67
N ARG A 114 0.42 -10.47 10.88
CA ARG A 114 0.18 -9.33 9.99
C ARG A 114 1.40 -9.06 9.11
N PHE A 115 1.17 -8.64 7.88
CA PHE A 115 2.25 -8.02 7.10
C PHE A 115 2.67 -6.71 7.76
N LYS A 116 3.97 -6.38 7.66
CA LYS A 116 4.47 -5.13 8.22
C LYS A 116 4.01 -3.94 7.40
N ASP A 117 4.29 -3.93 6.12
CA ASP A 117 4.02 -2.83 5.20
C ASP A 117 3.50 -3.38 3.86
N ALA A 118 2.73 -2.58 3.12
CA ALA A 118 2.37 -2.82 1.73
C ALA A 118 2.76 -1.60 0.88
N TYR A 119 3.54 -1.81 -0.18
CA TYR A 119 3.98 -0.77 -1.12
C TYR A 119 3.20 -0.92 -2.43
N LEU A 120 2.25 -0.03 -2.65
CA LEU A 120 1.34 -0.07 -3.80
C LEU A 120 1.39 1.27 -4.53
N SER A 121 1.69 1.26 -5.83
CA SER A 121 1.77 2.48 -6.63
C SER A 121 0.42 2.99 -7.15
N GLY A 122 -0.62 2.16 -7.07
CA GLY A 122 -1.89 2.42 -7.74
C GLY A 122 -3.12 2.56 -6.85
N GLY A 123 -2.96 2.48 -5.51
CA GLY A 123 -4.06 2.53 -4.56
C GLY A 123 -4.69 1.17 -4.22
N ILE A 124 -5.68 1.20 -3.35
CA ILE A 124 -6.37 0.03 -2.80
C ILE A 124 -7.88 0.15 -3.07
N HIS A 125 -8.50 -0.90 -3.60
CA HIS A 125 -9.97 -0.98 -3.69
C HIS A 125 -10.51 -1.56 -2.38
N LEU A 126 -11.40 -0.85 -1.71
CA LEU A 126 -12.01 -1.24 -0.44
C LEU A 126 -13.51 -1.47 -0.61
N GLY A 127 -13.94 -2.71 -0.36
CA GLY A 127 -15.36 -3.09 -0.35
C GLY A 127 -16.01 -3.26 -1.74
N GLY A 128 -15.31 -2.92 -2.83
CA GLY A 128 -15.82 -3.08 -4.20
C GLY A 128 -14.76 -2.88 -5.25
N THR A 129 -15.09 -3.21 -6.51
CA THR A 129 -14.15 -3.16 -7.64
C THR A 129 -14.26 -1.91 -8.51
N GLY A 130 -15.26 -1.06 -8.26
CA GLY A 130 -15.48 0.19 -8.99
C GLY A 130 -14.50 1.28 -8.59
N SER A 131 -14.32 2.28 -9.45
CA SER A 131 -13.42 3.43 -9.21
C SER A 131 -13.79 4.22 -7.94
N ALA A 132 -15.07 4.26 -7.57
CA ALA A 132 -15.52 4.91 -6.34
C ALA A 132 -15.04 4.23 -5.04
N ASN A 133 -14.55 2.99 -5.12
CA ASN A 133 -14.03 2.24 -3.99
C ASN A 133 -12.49 2.28 -3.89
N LYS A 134 -11.85 3.02 -4.79
CA LYS A 134 -10.39 3.13 -4.83
C LYS A 134 -9.90 4.23 -3.89
N LEU A 135 -9.05 3.85 -2.94
CA LEU A 135 -8.24 4.76 -2.14
C LEU A 135 -6.87 4.86 -2.78
N ASP A 136 -6.60 5.91 -3.52
CA ASP A 136 -5.36 6.10 -4.28
C ASP A 136 -4.67 7.45 -4.03
N ASP A 137 -5.26 8.26 -3.16
CA ASP A 137 -4.77 9.59 -2.87
C ASP A 137 -4.88 9.84 -1.36
N TYR A 138 -3.80 9.58 -0.65
CA TYR A 138 -3.62 9.91 0.76
C TYR A 138 -2.33 10.68 0.93
N GLU A 139 -2.42 11.86 1.51
CA GLU A 139 -1.27 12.71 1.76
C GLU A 139 -1.42 13.47 3.08
N GLU A 140 -0.33 13.57 3.83
CA GLU A 140 -0.20 14.42 5.00
C GLU A 140 1.01 15.33 4.86
N GLY A 141 0.90 16.52 5.39
CA GLY A 141 2.02 17.43 5.35
C GLY A 141 1.84 18.70 6.18
N THR A 142 2.81 19.57 6.04
CA THR A 142 2.77 20.93 6.56
C THR A 142 2.62 21.93 5.43
N TRP A 143 2.04 23.09 5.72
CA TRP A 143 1.90 24.15 4.77
C TRP A 143 2.15 25.51 5.43
N THR A 144 2.29 26.56 4.66
CA THR A 144 2.56 27.89 5.19
C THR A 144 1.46 28.85 4.74
N PRO A 145 0.62 29.34 5.65
CA PRO A 145 -0.28 30.43 5.35
C PRO A 145 0.48 31.66 4.83
N THR A 146 -0.05 32.29 3.80
CA THR A 146 0.52 33.50 3.20
C THR A 146 -0.41 34.69 3.39
N GLN A 147 0.16 35.90 3.38
CA GLN A 147 -0.64 37.11 3.42
C GLN A 147 -1.53 37.21 2.17
N GLY A 148 -2.83 37.46 2.41
CA GLY A 148 -3.75 37.91 1.39
C GLY A 148 -4.02 39.41 1.55
N ASN A 149 -5.29 39.74 1.87
CA ASN A 149 -5.65 41.12 2.16
C ASN A 149 -5.90 41.41 3.66
N VAL A 150 -5.63 40.47 4.55
CA VAL A 150 -5.68 40.74 6.02
C VAL A 150 -4.60 41.73 6.42
N SER A 151 -4.98 42.68 7.25
CA SER A 151 -4.08 43.72 7.75
C SER A 151 -4.40 44.08 9.18
N PRO A 152 -3.42 44.16 10.09
CA PRO A 152 -1.98 44.02 9.87
C PRO A 152 -1.57 42.55 9.59
N TRP A 153 -0.36 42.39 9.04
CA TRP A 153 0.34 41.10 8.90
C TRP A 153 1.78 41.34 9.37
N THR A 154 2.00 41.25 10.67
CA THR A 154 3.28 41.60 11.30
C THR A 154 4.00 40.33 11.74
N SER A 155 4.89 39.85 10.89
CA SER A 155 5.75 38.67 11.13
C SER A 155 5.02 37.49 11.80
N PRO A 156 3.85 37.06 11.29
CA PRO A 156 3.16 35.94 11.90
C PRO A 156 3.92 34.63 11.64
N THR A 157 3.92 33.77 12.64
CA THR A 157 4.43 32.41 12.57
C THR A 157 3.29 31.43 12.80
N PHE A 158 3.33 30.26 12.12
CA PHE A 158 2.27 29.28 12.15
C PHE A 158 2.80 27.86 12.34
N SER A 159 2.05 27.05 13.07
CA SER A 159 2.04 25.60 12.99
C SER A 159 0.84 25.22 12.14
N ALA A 160 1.07 24.75 10.91
CA ALA A 160 -0.02 24.43 10.00
C ALA A 160 0.20 23.07 9.33
N ARG A 161 -0.83 22.24 9.37
CA ARG A 161 -0.82 20.86 8.87
C ARG A 161 -2.03 20.61 8.02
N TYR A 162 -1.92 19.61 7.13
CA TYR A 162 -3.04 19.12 6.35
C TYR A 162 -3.05 17.59 6.27
N THR A 163 -4.22 17.07 5.99
CA THR A 163 -4.46 15.68 5.59
C THR A 163 -5.39 15.70 4.39
N LYS A 164 -5.05 14.97 3.33
CA LYS A 164 -5.87 14.76 2.14
C LYS A 164 -6.22 13.28 2.02
N VAL A 165 -7.48 12.99 1.73
CA VAL A 165 -7.97 11.64 1.45
C VAL A 165 -8.90 11.74 0.23
N GLY A 166 -8.43 11.26 -0.91
CA GLY A 166 -9.08 11.53 -2.18
C GLY A 166 -9.25 13.06 -2.36
N ARG A 167 -10.45 13.51 -2.64
CA ARG A 167 -10.75 14.93 -2.82
C ARG A 167 -10.97 15.72 -1.53
N LEU A 168 -11.04 15.06 -0.38
CA LEU A 168 -11.29 15.71 0.91
C LEU A 168 -9.98 16.20 1.51
N VAL A 169 -9.88 17.49 1.75
CA VAL A 169 -8.73 18.15 2.41
C VAL A 169 -9.17 18.73 3.74
N ARG A 170 -8.45 18.41 4.81
CA ARG A 170 -8.56 19.05 6.11
C ARG A 170 -7.28 19.80 6.40
N VAL A 171 -7.38 21.09 6.69
CA VAL A 171 -6.27 21.90 7.19
C VAL A 171 -6.51 22.31 8.63
N GLN A 172 -5.41 22.41 9.40
CA GLN A 172 -5.38 22.94 10.76
C GLN A 172 -4.27 23.97 10.85
N VAL A 173 -4.53 25.05 11.55
CA VAL A 173 -3.61 26.17 11.72
C VAL A 173 -3.65 26.66 13.15
N GLU A 174 -2.48 26.87 13.70
CA GLU A 174 -2.26 27.58 14.95
C GLU A 174 -1.23 28.69 14.71
N GLN A 175 -1.60 29.91 14.97
CA GLN A 175 -0.66 31.04 14.98
C GLN A 175 0.19 30.98 16.26
N THR A 176 1.50 30.88 16.08
CA THR A 176 2.47 30.74 17.19
C THR A 176 3.21 32.02 17.53
N GLY A 177 3.03 33.06 16.73
CA GLY A 177 3.63 34.38 16.98
C GLY A 177 3.21 35.45 15.98
N GLY A 178 3.67 36.65 16.18
CA GLY A 178 3.34 37.81 15.36
C GLY A 178 1.90 38.28 15.52
N THR A 179 1.42 39.12 14.60
CA THR A 179 0.07 39.70 14.64
C THR A 179 -0.56 39.65 13.28
N ILE A 180 -1.83 39.20 13.21
CA ILE A 180 -2.64 39.23 12.01
C ILE A 180 -3.96 39.96 12.22
N GLY A 181 -4.40 40.67 11.19
CA GLY A 181 -5.73 41.30 11.15
C GLY A 181 -6.84 40.29 10.90
N MET A 182 -8.06 40.72 11.16
CA MET A 182 -9.28 39.97 10.91
C MET A 182 -10.12 40.66 9.84
N GLY A 183 -11.07 39.96 9.25
CA GLY A 183 -11.96 40.53 8.22
C GLY A 183 -11.34 40.59 6.83
N GLY A 184 -10.74 39.52 6.38
CA GLY A 184 -10.12 39.40 5.07
C GLY A 184 -9.81 37.96 4.71
N TYR A 185 -8.87 37.75 3.81
CA TYR A 185 -8.42 36.40 3.45
C TYR A 185 -6.92 36.24 3.61
N MET A 186 -6.50 35.00 3.88
CA MET A 186 -5.14 34.47 3.79
C MET A 186 -5.06 33.53 2.58
N GLY A 187 -3.87 33.37 2.03
CA GLY A 187 -3.58 32.42 0.95
C GLY A 187 -2.74 31.23 1.42
N GLY A 188 -2.26 30.47 0.43
CA GLY A 188 -1.27 29.42 0.65
C GLY A 188 -1.84 28.05 1.02
N LEU A 189 -3.14 27.79 0.78
CA LEU A 189 -3.70 26.45 0.95
C LEU A 189 -2.87 25.40 0.19
N PRO A 190 -2.69 24.19 0.73
CA PRO A 190 -1.92 23.14 0.07
C PRO A 190 -2.56 22.66 -1.23
N PHE A 191 -3.88 22.72 -1.33
CA PHE A 191 -4.68 22.38 -2.51
C PHE A 191 -5.74 23.44 -2.76
N ASN A 192 -6.05 23.69 -4.03
CA ASN A 192 -7.10 24.63 -4.37
C ASN A 192 -8.47 24.06 -4.01
N PRO A 193 -9.32 24.81 -3.30
CA PRO A 193 -10.71 24.42 -3.12
C PRO A 193 -11.44 24.27 -4.46
N SER A 194 -12.31 23.26 -4.54
CA SER A 194 -13.09 22.95 -5.75
C SER A 194 -13.89 24.15 -6.27
N THR A 195 -13.85 24.32 -7.56
CA THR A 195 -14.63 25.35 -8.26
C THR A 195 -16.12 25.03 -8.35
N ALA A 196 -16.50 23.76 -8.15
CA ALA A 196 -17.88 23.27 -8.25
C ALA A 196 -18.80 23.64 -7.08
N GLY A 197 -18.44 24.66 -6.28
CA GLY A 197 -19.28 25.22 -5.23
C GLY A 197 -19.17 24.52 -3.86
N ASN A 198 -18.34 23.49 -3.70
CA ASN A 198 -18.11 22.79 -2.45
C ASN A 198 -17.08 23.53 -1.57
N LYS A 199 -17.42 24.73 -1.17
CA LYS A 199 -16.60 25.57 -0.30
C LYS A 199 -16.55 24.95 1.10
N GLY A 200 -15.37 24.91 1.67
CA GLY A 200 -15.21 24.49 3.05
C GLY A 200 -15.73 25.57 4.01
N ILE A 201 -16.30 25.14 5.11
CA ILE A 201 -16.75 26.00 6.22
C ILE A 201 -16.10 25.51 7.49
N GLY A 202 -15.59 26.42 8.29
CA GLY A 202 -15.02 26.15 9.60
C GLY A 202 -15.17 27.36 10.54
N ASN A 203 -14.73 27.19 11.76
CA ASN A 203 -14.72 28.25 12.76
C ASN A 203 -13.31 28.57 13.17
N ALA A 204 -13.07 29.83 13.44
CA ALA A 204 -11.84 30.34 14.03
C ALA A 204 -12.05 30.64 15.53
N SER A 205 -11.05 30.37 16.33
CA SER A 205 -10.96 30.72 17.75
C SER A 205 -9.59 31.29 18.09
N ASN A 206 -9.46 31.88 19.26
CA ASN A 206 -8.17 32.23 19.83
C ASN A 206 -7.73 31.23 20.91
N GLY A 207 -6.51 31.37 21.42
CA GLY A 207 -5.98 30.48 22.44
C GLY A 207 -6.77 30.50 23.78
N ALA A 208 -7.64 31.47 23.99
CA ALA A 208 -8.58 31.52 25.12
C ALA A 208 -9.93 30.85 24.75
N LEU A 209 -10.02 30.15 23.62
CA LEU A 209 -11.21 29.46 23.09
C LEU A 209 -12.41 30.37 22.78
N ASN A 210 -12.19 31.68 22.66
CA ASN A 210 -13.23 32.58 22.20
C ASN A 210 -13.50 32.38 20.71
N ASN A 211 -14.77 32.23 20.35
CA ASN A 211 -15.16 32.14 18.94
C ASN A 211 -14.90 33.49 18.24
N LEU A 212 -14.06 33.45 17.22
CA LEU A 212 -13.72 34.62 16.40
C LEU A 212 -14.56 34.69 15.11
N GLY A 213 -15.40 33.66 14.85
CA GLY A 213 -16.35 33.61 13.75
C GLY A 213 -16.06 32.51 12.72
N THR A 214 -16.76 32.65 11.60
CA THR A 214 -16.76 31.65 10.53
C THR A 214 -15.63 31.90 9.54
N ILE A 215 -15.01 30.83 9.07
CA ILE A 215 -14.02 30.84 7.98
C ILE A 215 -14.54 30.04 6.79
N PHE A 216 -14.12 30.44 5.61
CA PHE A 216 -14.47 29.78 4.36
C PHE A 216 -13.22 29.49 3.52
N ALA A 217 -13.14 28.28 2.93
CA ALA A 217 -12.19 28.02 1.87
C ALA A 217 -12.84 28.39 0.52
N PHE A 218 -12.18 29.22 -0.26
CA PHE A 218 -12.63 29.63 -1.58
C PHE A 218 -11.67 29.15 -2.67
N ALA A 219 -12.16 29.04 -3.88
CA ALA A 219 -11.34 28.96 -5.07
C ALA A 219 -10.23 30.03 -5.05
N GLN A 220 -9.16 29.83 -5.81
CA GLN A 220 -7.97 30.71 -5.81
C GLN A 220 -7.09 30.61 -4.55
N ASN A 221 -7.10 29.44 -3.88
CA ASN A 221 -6.19 29.17 -2.76
C ASN A 221 -6.38 30.12 -1.57
N GLN A 222 -7.62 30.51 -1.25
CA GLN A 222 -7.94 31.51 -0.24
C GLN A 222 -8.74 30.94 0.92
N ILE A 223 -8.40 31.39 2.13
CA ILE A 223 -9.22 31.20 3.34
C ILE A 223 -9.73 32.57 3.77
N TRP A 224 -11.04 32.76 3.73
CA TRP A 224 -11.69 33.98 4.18
C TRP A 224 -12.07 33.89 5.65
N ILE A 225 -11.73 34.92 6.41
CA ILE A 225 -12.03 35.07 7.81
C ILE A 225 -13.12 36.16 7.92
N MET A 226 -14.37 35.72 8.09
CA MET A 226 -15.57 36.56 8.00
C MET A 226 -15.90 37.31 9.30
N THR A 227 -14.90 37.72 10.06
CA THR A 227 -15.17 38.44 11.30
C THR A 227 -14.48 39.78 11.34
N GLY A 228 -15.19 40.82 11.82
CA GLY A 228 -14.63 42.06 12.28
C GLY A 228 -14.28 41.92 13.75
N GLY A 229 -13.04 41.60 14.05
CA GLY A 229 -12.54 41.48 15.42
C GLY A 229 -11.22 42.21 15.59
N SER A 230 -10.72 42.21 16.83
CA SER A 230 -9.37 42.73 17.14
C SER A 230 -8.32 41.87 16.42
N ASN A 231 -7.16 42.46 16.18
CA ASN A 231 -5.99 41.72 15.70
C ASN A 231 -5.66 40.54 16.59
N GLN A 232 -5.25 39.42 15.98
CA GLN A 232 -4.95 38.20 16.70
C GLN A 232 -3.46 37.92 16.76
N THR A 233 -3.02 37.33 17.87
CA THR A 233 -1.65 36.84 18.10
C THR A 233 -1.60 35.31 18.32
N ASN A 234 -2.75 34.66 18.42
CA ASN A 234 -2.89 33.23 18.67
C ASN A 234 -4.16 32.66 18.02
N LEU A 235 -4.38 32.96 16.75
CA LEU A 235 -5.47 32.43 15.95
C LEU A 235 -5.34 30.90 15.80
N ILE A 236 -6.44 30.19 16.04
CA ILE A 236 -6.55 28.75 15.84
C ILE A 236 -7.77 28.47 14.95
N PHE A 237 -7.60 27.67 13.91
CA PHE A 237 -8.72 27.20 13.10
C PHE A 237 -8.47 25.85 12.43
N GLY A 238 -9.56 25.21 12.06
CA GLY A 238 -9.55 24.04 11.17
C GLY A 238 -10.68 24.15 10.16
N ILE A 239 -10.40 23.78 8.93
CA ILE A 239 -11.39 23.78 7.86
C ILE A 239 -11.25 22.52 7.01
N THR A 240 -12.38 22.01 6.59
CA THR A 240 -12.44 20.87 5.65
C THR A 240 -13.09 21.36 4.36
N TYR A 241 -12.49 21.02 3.23
CA TYR A 241 -13.00 21.39 1.90
C TYR A 241 -12.68 20.29 0.88
N PHE A 242 -13.30 20.37 -0.30
CA PHE A 242 -12.99 19.48 -1.42
C PHE A 242 -12.07 20.19 -2.42
N THR A 243 -11.17 19.43 -3.02
CA THR A 243 -10.34 19.86 -4.15
C THR A 243 -10.80 19.20 -5.45
N ASP A 244 -10.42 19.76 -6.60
CA ASP A 244 -10.63 19.16 -7.91
C ASP A 244 -9.41 18.34 -8.38
N ASP A 245 -8.32 18.37 -7.59
CA ASP A 245 -7.07 17.62 -7.83
C ASP A 245 -7.20 16.16 -7.38
#